data_51e04e79508c03c9df61033a68ed2be3
#
_entry.id   51e04e79508c03c9df61033a68ed2be3
#
_cell.length_a   1.000
_cell.length_b   1.000
_cell.length_c   1.000
_cell.angle_alpha   90.00
_cell.angle_beta   90.00
_cell.angle_gamma   90.00
#
_symmetry.space_group_name_H-M   'P 1'
#
loop_
_entity.id
_entity.type
_entity.pdbx_description
1 polymer ?
#
loop_
_entity_poly.entity_id
_entity_poly.type
_entity_poly.pdbx_seq_one_letter_code
_entity_poly.pdbx_strand_id
1 'polypeptide(L)'
;MYGVKAILKKELSDHFSSYRFIILFALTAMVSLITAYMVGLNIKQNLEGVVEPKYIFLMLFTSSGAGFSLVDFVGFFGPLIGMILGFDTINRERSEGSLGKLLSQPIYRDTVLNEKFLAGVCVIAVMMVSIVLIITGLGLSMVGVILGIEEVWRIVVYLVIGIVYIVFWLGITMLFSILFRSVATSALAAVVVWIFFPSLFFWVPMQWLGR
;
A
#
# COMPACT_ATOMS: atom_id res chain seq x y z
N MET A 1 -11.25 16.25 -23.26
CA MET A 1 -10.06 15.41 -22.94
C MET A 1 -8.89 16.17 -22.30
N TYR A 2 -8.62 17.46 -22.64
CA TYR A 2 -7.51 18.22 -22.03
C TYR A 2 -7.67 18.49 -20.53
N GLY A 3 -8.87 18.75 -20.02
CA GLY A 3 -9.13 19.04 -18.61
C GLY A 3 -8.87 17.85 -17.66
N VAL A 4 -9.20 16.64 -18.12
CA VAL A 4 -9.05 15.38 -17.33
C VAL A 4 -7.57 15.10 -17.05
N LYS A 5 -6.71 15.15 -18.07
CA LYS A 5 -5.26 14.95 -17.92
C LYS A 5 -4.61 16.02 -17.05
N ALA A 6 -5.11 17.25 -17.08
CA ALA A 6 -4.60 18.35 -16.27
C ALA A 6 -4.90 18.12 -14.78
N ILE A 7 -6.11 17.64 -14.45
CA ILE A 7 -6.49 17.30 -13.08
C ILE A 7 -5.64 16.15 -12.55
N LEU A 8 -5.53 15.06 -13.29
CA LEU A 8 -4.69 13.92 -12.89
C LEU A 8 -3.23 14.33 -12.65
N LYS A 9 -2.65 15.12 -13.56
CA LYS A 9 -1.26 15.60 -13.41
C LYS A 9 -1.10 16.47 -12.16
N LYS A 10 -2.06 17.34 -11.88
CA LYS A 10 -2.07 18.17 -10.68
C LYS A 10 -2.15 17.29 -9.43
N GLU A 11 -3.12 16.38 -9.34
CA GLU A 11 -3.29 15.51 -8.19
C GLU A 11 -2.06 14.62 -7.93
N LEU A 12 -1.45 14.08 -8.98
CA LEU A 12 -0.18 13.35 -8.86
C LEU A 12 0.94 14.23 -8.32
N SER A 13 1.08 15.46 -8.83
CA SER A 13 2.09 16.39 -8.34
C SER A 13 1.85 16.75 -6.87
N ASP A 14 0.60 16.99 -6.48
CA ASP A 14 0.21 17.32 -5.11
C ASP A 14 0.50 16.15 -4.16
N HIS A 15 0.22 14.91 -4.57
CA HIS A 15 0.53 13.72 -3.79
C HIS A 15 2.04 13.50 -3.61
N PHE A 16 2.83 13.57 -4.71
CA PHE A 16 4.29 13.35 -4.64
C PHE A 16 5.02 14.46 -3.90
N SER A 17 4.51 15.69 -3.91
CA SER A 17 5.07 16.82 -3.17
C SER A 17 4.58 16.87 -1.71
N SER A 18 3.63 16.02 -1.33
CA SER A 18 3.06 16.00 0.00
C SER A 18 4.04 15.40 1.02
N TYR A 19 4.26 16.09 2.14
CA TYR A 19 5.01 15.55 3.27
C TYR A 19 4.45 14.21 3.77
N ARG A 20 3.15 13.98 3.65
CA ARG A 20 2.50 12.71 4.03
C ARG A 20 3.00 11.55 3.19
N PHE A 21 3.08 11.73 1.87
CA PHE A 21 3.63 10.71 0.98
C PHE A 21 5.10 10.43 1.30
N ILE A 22 5.91 11.48 1.48
CA ILE A 22 7.33 11.34 1.79
C ILE A 22 7.53 10.56 3.09
N ILE A 23 6.79 10.91 4.14
CA ILE A 23 6.87 10.22 5.44
C ILE A 23 6.43 8.77 5.32
N LEU A 24 5.29 8.50 4.65
CA LEU A 24 4.79 7.14 4.44
C LEU A 24 5.78 6.30 3.61
N PHE A 25 6.29 6.86 2.53
CA PHE A 25 7.25 6.18 1.68
C PHE A 25 8.56 5.89 2.44
N ALA A 26 9.09 6.87 3.16
CA ALA A 26 10.30 6.71 3.96
C ALA A 26 10.12 5.64 5.06
N LEU A 27 8.99 5.66 5.76
CA LEU A 27 8.68 4.70 6.82
C LEU A 27 8.53 3.28 6.24
N THR A 28 7.76 3.12 5.18
CA THR A 28 7.56 1.80 4.53
C THR A 28 8.86 1.28 3.91
N ALA A 29 9.65 2.14 3.28
CA ALA A 29 10.95 1.78 2.73
C ALA A 29 11.92 1.37 3.84
N MET A 30 11.98 2.13 4.94
CA MET A 30 12.87 1.83 6.06
C MET A 30 12.54 0.48 6.71
N VAL A 31 11.25 0.22 7.00
CA VAL A 31 10.84 -1.06 7.59
C VAL A 31 11.11 -2.21 6.63
N SER A 32 10.80 -2.02 5.35
CA SER A 32 11.05 -3.03 4.32
C SER A 32 12.54 -3.34 4.16
N LEU A 33 13.41 -2.32 4.21
CA LEU A 33 14.86 -2.48 4.16
C LEU A 33 15.39 -3.26 5.37
N ILE A 34 14.94 -2.89 6.58
CA ILE A 34 15.35 -3.58 7.82
C ILE A 34 14.92 -5.05 7.77
N THR A 35 13.68 -5.32 7.38
CA THR A 35 13.15 -6.68 7.27
C THR A 35 13.93 -7.50 6.23
N ALA A 36 14.15 -6.95 5.04
CA ALA A 36 14.90 -7.61 3.98
C ALA A 36 16.35 -7.89 4.39
N TYR A 37 17.00 -6.93 5.08
CA TYR A 37 18.36 -7.10 5.59
C TYR A 37 18.45 -8.21 6.64
N MET A 38 17.55 -8.24 7.62
CA MET A 38 17.49 -9.26 8.65
C MET A 38 17.25 -10.66 8.08
N VAL A 39 16.30 -10.78 7.14
CA VAL A 39 16.03 -12.04 6.45
C VAL A 39 17.23 -12.47 5.60
N GLY A 40 17.86 -11.54 4.89
CA GLY A 40 19.06 -11.81 4.10
C GLY A 40 20.22 -12.35 4.94
N LEU A 41 20.46 -11.79 6.13
CA LEU A 41 21.45 -12.29 7.09
C LEU A 41 21.10 -13.71 7.56
N ASN A 42 19.85 -13.97 7.92
CA ASN A 42 19.39 -15.29 8.34
C ASN A 42 19.56 -16.34 7.23
N ILE A 43 19.24 -16.00 5.99
CA ILE A 43 19.43 -16.88 4.84
C ILE A 43 20.92 -17.21 4.71
N LYS A 44 21.80 -16.20 4.75
CA LYS A 44 23.25 -16.39 4.60
C LYS A 44 23.84 -17.30 5.68
N GLN A 45 23.40 -17.13 6.94
CA GLN A 45 23.86 -17.95 8.06
C GLN A 45 23.35 -19.39 8.01
N ASN A 46 22.13 -19.61 7.52
CA ASN A 46 21.51 -20.94 7.48
C ASN A 46 21.89 -21.75 6.21
N LEU A 47 22.35 -21.10 5.15
CA LEU A 47 22.79 -21.77 3.93
C LEU A 47 24.17 -22.44 4.07
N GLU A 48 24.96 -22.12 5.11
CA GLU A 48 26.28 -22.75 5.34
C GLU A 48 26.21 -24.25 5.73
N GLY A 49 25.02 -24.89 5.74
CA GLY A 49 24.88 -26.29 6.17
C GLY A 49 23.69 -27.08 5.65
N VAL A 50 22.81 -26.53 4.84
CA VAL A 50 21.53 -27.19 4.47
C VAL A 50 21.25 -27.03 2.97
N VAL A 51 20.61 -28.05 2.38
CA VAL A 51 20.10 -28.10 1.00
C VAL A 51 19.49 -26.76 0.58
N GLU A 52 19.98 -26.18 -0.51
CA GLU A 52 19.49 -24.89 -1.03
C GLU A 52 17.95 -24.92 -1.21
N PRO A 53 17.20 -24.03 -0.54
CA PRO A 53 15.75 -24.01 -0.72
C PRO A 53 15.42 -23.59 -2.17
N LYS A 54 14.46 -24.26 -2.78
CA LYS A 54 14.08 -24.08 -4.20
C LYS A 54 13.70 -22.65 -4.57
N TYR A 55 13.34 -21.80 -3.57
CA TYR A 55 12.89 -20.42 -3.77
C TYR A 55 13.49 -19.48 -2.72
N ILE A 56 14.78 -19.27 -2.79
CA ILE A 56 15.53 -18.44 -1.81
C ILE A 56 15.03 -16.99 -1.83
N PHE A 57 14.79 -16.44 -3.02
CA PHE A 57 14.33 -15.06 -3.17
C PHE A 57 12.95 -14.80 -2.58
N LEU A 58 12.04 -15.78 -2.67
CA LEU A 58 10.72 -15.67 -2.10
C LEU A 58 10.75 -15.59 -0.56
N MET A 59 11.77 -16.17 0.07
CA MET A 59 11.97 -16.07 1.52
C MET A 59 12.20 -14.64 2.00
N LEU A 60 12.78 -13.75 1.17
CA LEU A 60 12.92 -12.32 1.50
C LEU A 60 11.58 -11.63 1.70
N PHE A 61 10.53 -12.10 1.05
CA PHE A 61 9.19 -11.54 1.15
C PHE A 61 8.32 -12.24 2.21
N THR A 62 8.48 -13.55 2.39
CA THR A 62 7.58 -14.40 3.19
C THR A 62 8.18 -14.87 4.51
N SER A 63 9.51 -14.80 4.68
CA SER A 63 10.17 -15.29 5.90
C SER A 63 10.13 -14.28 7.03
N SER A 64 9.69 -14.72 8.19
CA SER A 64 9.58 -13.90 9.42
C SER A 64 10.88 -13.94 10.25
N GLY A 65 12.04 -13.82 9.61
CA GLY A 65 13.34 -13.86 10.32
C GLY A 65 13.53 -12.82 11.45
N ALA A 66 12.70 -11.75 11.44
CA ALA A 66 12.67 -10.72 12.48
C ALA A 66 11.29 -10.60 13.16
N GLY A 67 10.43 -11.63 13.06
CA GLY A 67 9.08 -11.63 13.63
C GLY A 67 7.98 -11.08 12.73
N PHE A 68 8.32 -10.37 11.65
CA PHE A 68 7.38 -9.85 10.66
C PHE A 68 7.93 -10.06 9.25
N SER A 69 7.14 -10.69 8.38
CA SER A 69 7.44 -10.76 6.96
C SER A 69 7.00 -9.49 6.22
N LEU A 70 7.50 -9.27 5.00
CA LEU A 70 7.01 -8.18 4.16
C LEU A 70 5.54 -8.33 3.79
N VAL A 71 5.07 -9.56 3.64
CA VAL A 71 3.65 -9.87 3.43
C VAL A 71 2.83 -9.43 4.64
N ASP A 72 3.27 -9.75 5.86
CA ASP A 72 2.60 -9.32 7.09
C ASP A 72 2.61 -7.80 7.23
N PHE A 73 3.75 -7.16 6.86
CA PHE A 73 3.85 -5.72 6.87
C PHE A 73 2.85 -5.05 5.92
N VAL A 74 2.75 -5.50 4.68
CA VAL A 74 1.77 -4.98 3.73
C VAL A 74 0.34 -5.30 4.18
N GLY A 75 0.12 -6.49 4.75
CA GLY A 75 -1.17 -6.90 5.30
C GLY A 75 -1.65 -5.98 6.43
N PHE A 76 -0.76 -5.59 7.33
CA PHE A 76 -1.10 -4.75 8.49
C PHE A 76 -1.07 -3.25 8.16
N PHE A 77 -0.01 -2.75 7.51
CA PHE A 77 0.18 -1.34 7.22
C PHE A 77 -0.44 -0.88 5.90
N GLY A 78 -0.73 -1.81 4.97
CA GLY A 78 -1.39 -1.49 3.70
C GLY A 78 -2.70 -0.72 3.87
N PRO A 79 -3.62 -1.14 4.76
CA PRO A 79 -4.82 -0.38 5.07
C PRO A 79 -4.54 1.03 5.55
N LEU A 80 -3.55 1.22 6.41
CA LEU A 80 -3.16 2.54 6.92
C LEU A 80 -2.67 3.46 5.80
N ILE A 81 -1.88 2.91 4.86
CA ILE A 81 -1.42 3.66 3.69
C ILE A 81 -2.60 4.12 2.85
N GLY A 82 -3.52 3.20 2.51
CA GLY A 82 -4.73 3.52 1.76
C GLY A 82 -5.60 4.56 2.49
N MET A 83 -5.74 4.41 3.80
CA MET A 83 -6.49 5.35 4.64
C MET A 83 -5.88 6.75 4.62
N ILE A 84 -4.57 6.88 4.84
CA ILE A 84 -3.88 8.18 4.91
C ILE A 84 -3.93 8.92 3.56
N LEU A 85 -3.97 8.20 2.45
CA LEU A 85 -4.11 8.80 1.13
C LEU A 85 -5.56 9.19 0.80
N GLY A 86 -6.55 8.53 1.41
CA GLY A 86 -7.98 8.66 1.03
C GLY A 86 -8.85 9.54 1.93
N PHE A 87 -8.57 9.62 3.25
CA PHE A 87 -9.53 10.14 4.23
C PHE A 87 -9.87 11.62 4.11
N ASP A 88 -8.99 12.44 3.55
CA ASP A 88 -9.18 13.88 3.41
C ASP A 88 -9.41 14.37 1.97
N THR A 89 -9.38 13.45 1.00
CA THR A 89 -9.38 13.76 -0.44
C THR A 89 -10.50 14.70 -0.88
N ILE A 90 -11.72 14.56 -0.32
CA ILE A 90 -12.86 15.42 -0.62
C ILE A 90 -13.12 16.43 0.48
N ASN A 91 -12.94 16.02 1.74
CA ASN A 91 -13.22 16.88 2.88
C ASN A 91 -12.28 18.09 2.96
N ARG A 92 -11.03 17.93 2.53
CA ARG A 92 -10.07 19.03 2.46
C ARG A 92 -10.52 20.11 1.49
N GLU A 93 -10.90 19.74 0.27
CA GLU A 93 -11.40 20.71 -0.73
C GLU A 93 -12.70 21.39 -0.30
N ARG A 94 -13.55 20.67 0.46
CA ARG A 94 -14.75 21.24 1.04
C ARG A 94 -14.41 22.29 2.10
N SER A 95 -13.45 22.01 2.98
CA SER A 95 -13.04 22.92 4.06
C SER A 95 -12.27 24.14 3.54
N GLU A 96 -11.51 23.98 2.47
CA GLU A 96 -10.76 25.05 1.80
C GLU A 96 -11.65 25.90 0.85
N GLY A 97 -12.93 25.52 0.65
CA GLY A 97 -13.85 26.22 -0.26
C GLY A 97 -13.49 26.06 -1.75
N SER A 98 -12.51 25.25 -2.07
CA SER A 98 -12.05 25.01 -3.45
C SER A 98 -13.00 24.09 -4.23
N LEU A 99 -13.77 23.27 -3.53
CA LEU A 99 -14.76 22.36 -4.12
C LEU A 99 -15.79 23.10 -4.97
N GLY A 100 -16.26 24.26 -4.51
CA GLY A 100 -17.21 25.10 -5.25
C GLY A 100 -16.62 25.65 -6.56
N LYS A 101 -15.34 26.03 -6.56
CA LYS A 101 -14.63 26.51 -7.76
C LYS A 101 -14.38 25.36 -8.76
N LEU A 102 -14.08 24.16 -8.28
CA LEU A 102 -13.92 22.97 -9.11
C LEU A 102 -15.25 22.57 -9.78
N LEU A 103 -16.35 22.62 -9.04
CA LEU A 103 -17.67 22.25 -9.53
C LEU A 103 -18.33 23.33 -10.42
N SER A 104 -17.83 24.56 -10.41
CA SER A 104 -18.27 25.62 -11.34
C SER A 104 -17.65 25.50 -12.74
N GLN A 105 -16.62 24.66 -12.91
CA GLN A 105 -16.06 24.34 -14.21
C GLN A 105 -16.98 23.35 -14.95
N PRO A 106 -17.00 23.36 -16.30
CA PRO A 106 -17.82 22.44 -17.08
C PRO A 106 -17.23 21.02 -17.09
N ILE A 107 -17.04 20.44 -15.87
CA ILE A 107 -16.49 19.11 -15.65
C ILE A 107 -17.48 18.32 -14.80
N TYR A 108 -17.75 17.09 -15.21
CA TYR A 108 -18.63 16.20 -14.42
C TYR A 108 -18.00 15.86 -13.08
N ARG A 109 -18.81 15.84 -12.02
CA ARG A 109 -18.38 15.50 -10.64
C ARG A 109 -17.71 14.13 -10.55
N ASP A 110 -18.25 13.17 -11.31
CA ASP A 110 -17.72 11.80 -11.36
C ASP A 110 -16.31 11.75 -11.94
N THR A 111 -16.02 12.63 -12.92
CA THR A 111 -14.69 12.73 -13.49
C THR A 111 -13.65 13.18 -12.46
N VAL A 112 -13.98 14.19 -11.66
CA VAL A 112 -13.06 14.69 -10.60
C VAL A 112 -12.77 13.59 -9.57
N LEU A 113 -13.79 12.85 -9.16
CA LEU A 113 -13.66 11.75 -8.20
C LEU A 113 -12.77 10.62 -8.76
N ASN A 114 -13.03 10.23 -10.00
CA ASN A 114 -12.25 9.17 -10.67
C ASN A 114 -10.79 9.58 -10.85
N GLU A 115 -10.49 10.84 -11.20
CA GLU A 115 -9.12 11.31 -11.35
C GLU A 115 -8.36 11.32 -10.01
N LYS A 116 -9.01 11.70 -8.93
CA LYS A 116 -8.44 11.63 -7.58
C LYS A 116 -8.16 10.19 -7.15
N PHE A 117 -9.11 9.30 -7.40
CA PHE A 117 -8.92 7.87 -7.13
C PHE A 117 -7.77 7.30 -7.95
N LEU A 118 -7.72 7.60 -9.26
CA LEU A 118 -6.67 7.14 -10.16
C LEU A 118 -5.29 7.69 -9.76
N ALA A 119 -5.22 8.95 -9.33
CA ALA A 119 -3.99 9.52 -8.78
C ALA A 119 -3.50 8.74 -7.54
N GLY A 120 -4.40 8.43 -6.60
CA GLY A 120 -4.09 7.59 -5.44
C GLY A 120 -3.61 6.19 -5.83
N VAL A 121 -4.24 5.56 -6.80
CA VAL A 121 -3.81 4.25 -7.36
C VAL A 121 -2.40 4.34 -7.94
N CYS A 122 -2.10 5.37 -8.74
CA CYS A 122 -0.77 5.57 -9.30
C CYS A 122 0.30 5.77 -8.22
N VAL A 123 0.00 6.54 -7.18
CA VAL A 123 0.91 6.77 -6.05
C VAL A 123 1.20 5.47 -5.32
N ILE A 124 0.18 4.67 -5.01
CA ILE A 124 0.32 3.35 -4.37
C ILE A 124 1.15 2.41 -5.26
N ALA A 125 0.86 2.38 -6.55
CA ALA A 125 1.59 1.54 -7.50
C ALA A 125 3.09 1.90 -7.56
N VAL A 126 3.42 3.19 -7.69
CA VAL A 126 4.81 3.67 -7.69
C VAL A 126 5.51 3.32 -6.38
N MET A 127 4.85 3.50 -5.24
CA MET A 127 5.39 3.17 -3.92
C MET A 127 5.68 1.67 -3.81
N MET A 128 4.73 0.80 -4.13
CA MET A 128 4.88 -0.65 -4.06
C MET A 128 5.95 -1.18 -5.02
N VAL A 129 5.97 -0.70 -6.26
CA VAL A 129 7.00 -1.06 -7.24
C VAL A 129 8.38 -0.66 -6.74
N SER A 130 8.54 0.56 -6.21
CA SER A 130 9.82 1.03 -5.68
C SER A 130 10.32 0.17 -4.53
N ILE A 131 9.45 -0.19 -3.58
CA ILE A 131 9.79 -1.04 -2.44
C ILE A 131 10.23 -2.44 -2.92
N VAL A 132 9.46 -3.05 -3.82
CA VAL A 132 9.80 -4.37 -4.36
C VAL A 132 11.14 -4.35 -5.09
N LEU A 133 11.42 -3.31 -5.89
CA LEU A 133 12.70 -3.15 -6.59
C LEU A 133 13.88 -2.98 -5.62
N ILE A 134 13.71 -2.18 -4.55
CA ILE A 134 14.75 -2.00 -3.53
C ILE A 134 15.05 -3.32 -2.82
N ILE A 135 14.03 -4.08 -2.41
CA ILE A 135 14.19 -5.36 -1.73
C ILE A 135 14.84 -6.39 -2.65
N THR A 136 14.39 -6.44 -3.91
CA THR A 136 14.96 -7.35 -4.91
C THR A 136 16.42 -7.00 -5.17
N GLY A 137 16.77 -5.72 -5.27
CA GLY A 137 18.16 -5.26 -5.42
C GLY A 137 19.04 -5.62 -4.23
N LEU A 138 18.53 -5.44 -3.00
CA LEU A 138 19.23 -5.89 -1.78
C LEU A 138 19.41 -7.41 -1.75
N GLY A 139 18.36 -8.16 -2.07
CA GLY A 139 18.42 -9.61 -2.12
C GLY A 139 19.51 -10.11 -3.09
N LEU A 140 19.57 -9.53 -4.30
CA LEU A 140 20.63 -9.84 -5.27
C LEU A 140 22.03 -9.55 -4.72
N SER A 141 22.20 -8.43 -4.01
CA SER A 141 23.51 -8.04 -3.47
C SER A 141 23.94 -8.88 -2.27
N MET A 142 23.00 -9.36 -1.44
CA MET A 142 23.31 -10.10 -0.21
C MET A 142 23.40 -11.62 -0.44
N VAL A 143 22.49 -12.17 -1.22
CA VAL A 143 22.36 -13.62 -1.43
C VAL A 143 23.17 -14.07 -2.66
N GLY A 144 23.40 -13.17 -3.63
CA GLY A 144 24.21 -13.48 -4.83
C GLY A 144 23.56 -14.47 -5.80
N VAL A 145 22.29 -14.82 -5.59
CA VAL A 145 21.53 -15.77 -6.42
C VAL A 145 20.74 -15.03 -7.49
N ILE A 146 20.76 -15.53 -8.71
CA ILE A 146 19.99 -14.97 -9.83
C ILE A 146 18.53 -15.38 -9.68
N LEU A 147 17.60 -14.43 -9.85
CA LEU A 147 16.16 -14.70 -9.83
C LEU A 147 15.76 -15.69 -10.93
N GLY A 148 15.08 -16.75 -10.53
CA GLY A 148 14.39 -17.63 -11.46
C GLY A 148 13.13 -16.97 -12.05
N ILE A 149 12.74 -17.36 -13.26
CA ILE A 149 11.51 -16.86 -13.92
C ILE A 149 10.27 -17.10 -13.04
N GLU A 150 10.23 -18.22 -12.34
CA GLU A 150 9.13 -18.58 -11.45
C GLU A 150 9.05 -17.64 -10.22
N GLU A 151 10.19 -17.23 -9.67
CA GLU A 151 10.27 -16.29 -8.57
C GLU A 151 9.83 -14.89 -9.00
N VAL A 152 10.29 -14.43 -10.17
CA VAL A 152 9.86 -13.14 -10.75
C VAL A 152 8.34 -13.10 -10.91
N TRP A 153 7.73 -14.16 -11.45
CA TRP A 153 6.28 -14.23 -11.61
C TRP A 153 5.55 -14.14 -10.26
N ARG A 154 6.04 -14.82 -9.24
CA ARG A 154 5.45 -14.78 -7.88
C ARG A 154 5.57 -13.40 -7.25
N ILE A 155 6.70 -12.71 -7.45
CA ILE A 155 6.89 -11.32 -6.99
C ILE A 155 5.92 -10.38 -7.70
N VAL A 156 5.71 -10.54 -9.00
CA VAL A 156 4.73 -9.73 -9.76
C VAL A 156 3.31 -9.97 -9.26
N VAL A 157 2.93 -11.22 -9.02
CA VAL A 157 1.61 -11.56 -8.45
C VAL A 157 1.43 -10.93 -7.07
N TYR A 158 2.44 -11.03 -6.19
CA TYR A 158 2.44 -10.39 -4.88
C TYR A 158 2.25 -8.86 -5.00
N LEU A 159 2.98 -8.22 -5.92
CA LEU A 159 2.89 -6.79 -6.16
C LEU A 159 1.48 -6.38 -6.60
N VAL A 160 0.88 -7.10 -7.55
CA VAL A 160 -0.48 -6.82 -8.04
C VAL A 160 -1.51 -7.00 -6.92
N ILE A 161 -1.44 -8.09 -6.16
CA ILE A 161 -2.35 -8.35 -5.04
C ILE A 161 -2.19 -7.27 -3.96
N GLY A 162 -0.96 -6.89 -3.62
CA GLY A 162 -0.67 -5.85 -2.64
C GLY A 162 -1.22 -4.48 -3.07
N ILE A 163 -1.04 -4.10 -4.35
CA ILE A 163 -1.63 -2.87 -4.89
C ILE A 163 -3.16 -2.91 -4.79
N VAL A 164 -3.80 -3.98 -5.25
CA VAL A 164 -5.27 -4.13 -5.21
C VAL A 164 -5.78 -4.03 -3.77
N TYR A 165 -5.09 -4.68 -2.82
CA TYR A 165 -5.43 -4.64 -1.41
C TYR A 165 -5.37 -3.22 -0.82
N ILE A 166 -4.30 -2.47 -1.08
CA ILE A 166 -4.16 -1.09 -0.59
C ILE A 166 -5.18 -0.16 -1.27
N VAL A 167 -5.40 -0.34 -2.58
CA VAL A 167 -6.40 0.43 -3.36
C VAL A 167 -7.82 0.19 -2.86
N PHE A 168 -8.14 -1.02 -2.43
CA PHE A 168 -9.43 -1.32 -1.79
C PHE A 168 -9.66 -0.44 -0.55
N TRP A 169 -8.66 -0.31 0.32
CA TRP A 169 -8.71 0.56 1.49
C TRP A 169 -8.76 2.06 1.13
N LEU A 170 -8.04 2.46 0.08
CA LEU A 170 -8.15 3.80 -0.49
C LEU A 170 -9.60 4.09 -0.92
N GLY A 171 -10.25 3.16 -1.61
CA GLY A 171 -11.64 3.30 -2.05
C GLY A 171 -12.62 3.45 -0.89
N ILE A 172 -12.48 2.63 0.16
CA ILE A 172 -13.32 2.73 1.38
C ILE A 172 -13.16 4.11 2.05
N THR A 173 -11.94 4.58 2.19
CA THR A 173 -11.67 5.85 2.86
C THR A 173 -12.09 7.06 2.05
N MET A 174 -11.96 7.02 0.73
CA MET A 174 -12.53 8.03 -0.16
C MET A 174 -14.06 8.07 -0.05
N LEU A 175 -14.71 6.91 0.02
CA LEU A 175 -16.15 6.82 0.24
C LEU A 175 -16.55 7.48 1.56
N PHE A 176 -15.82 7.24 2.65
CA PHE A 176 -16.06 7.92 3.91
C PHE A 176 -15.79 9.43 3.84
N SER A 177 -14.80 9.86 3.05
CA SER A 177 -14.54 11.28 2.81
C SER A 177 -15.70 11.98 2.09
N ILE A 178 -16.48 11.25 1.30
CA ILE A 178 -17.70 11.77 0.65
C ILE A 178 -18.88 11.80 1.62
N LEU A 179 -19.07 10.72 2.40
CA LEU A 179 -20.22 10.54 3.30
C LEU A 179 -20.16 11.48 4.50
N PHE A 180 -18.98 11.63 5.11
CA PHE A 180 -18.81 12.48 6.29
C PHE A 180 -18.37 13.89 5.90
N ARG A 181 -18.84 14.89 6.67
CA ARG A 181 -18.52 16.30 6.43
C ARG A 181 -17.22 16.77 7.09
N SER A 182 -16.63 15.96 7.95
CA SER A 182 -15.42 16.27 8.71
C SER A 182 -14.31 15.29 8.39
N VAL A 183 -13.09 15.80 8.21
CA VAL A 183 -11.89 15.00 8.03
C VAL A 183 -11.69 14.01 9.17
N ALA A 184 -11.90 14.47 10.42
CA ALA A 184 -11.72 13.65 11.61
C ALA A 184 -12.73 12.49 11.67
N THR A 185 -14.01 12.73 11.37
CA THR A 185 -15.03 11.66 11.37
C THR A 185 -14.80 10.65 10.25
N SER A 186 -14.34 11.09 9.08
CA SER A 186 -13.98 10.21 7.98
C SER A 186 -12.80 9.28 8.36
N ALA A 187 -11.76 9.85 8.96
CA ALA A 187 -10.60 9.09 9.42
C ALA A 187 -10.96 8.08 10.53
N LEU A 188 -11.74 8.51 11.54
CA LEU A 188 -12.18 7.62 12.61
C LEU A 188 -13.05 6.47 12.10
N ALA A 189 -13.98 6.73 11.18
CA ALA A 189 -14.80 5.69 10.57
C ALA A 189 -13.94 4.64 9.84
N ALA A 190 -12.92 5.08 9.09
CA ALA A 190 -12.00 4.19 8.40
C ALA A 190 -11.19 3.31 9.38
N VAL A 191 -10.67 3.91 10.46
CA VAL A 191 -9.94 3.18 11.52
C VAL A 191 -10.84 2.17 12.22
N VAL A 192 -12.09 2.52 12.53
CA VAL A 192 -13.06 1.58 13.14
C VAL A 192 -13.28 0.37 12.23
N VAL A 193 -13.51 0.60 10.93
CA VAL A 193 -13.68 -0.50 9.97
C VAL A 193 -12.41 -1.35 9.88
N TRP A 194 -11.24 -0.73 9.88
CA TRP A 194 -9.98 -1.46 9.84
C TRP A 194 -9.74 -2.34 11.06
N ILE A 195 -10.06 -1.86 12.27
CA ILE A 195 -9.94 -2.66 13.51
C ILE A 195 -10.96 -3.79 13.52
N PHE A 196 -12.17 -3.54 13.02
CA PHE A 196 -13.27 -4.51 13.04
C PHE A 196 -13.06 -5.62 12.00
N PHE A 197 -12.48 -5.33 10.84
CA PHE A 197 -12.30 -6.28 9.75
C PHE A 197 -11.43 -7.50 10.12
N PRO A 198 -10.22 -7.34 10.71
CA PRO A 198 -9.44 -8.48 11.20
C PRO A 198 -10.11 -9.23 12.34
N SER A 199 -10.84 -8.54 13.23
CA SER A 199 -11.51 -9.21 14.36
C SER A 199 -12.61 -10.17 13.91
N LEU A 200 -13.31 -9.86 12.82
CA LEU A 200 -14.27 -10.79 12.20
C LEU A 200 -13.57 -12.05 11.65
N PHE A 201 -12.42 -11.90 11.01
CA PHE A 201 -11.65 -13.03 10.47
C PHE A 201 -11.04 -13.90 11.58
N PHE A 202 -10.71 -13.34 12.73
CA PHE A 202 -10.20 -14.10 13.87
C PHE A 202 -11.31 -14.85 14.62
N TRP A 203 -12.52 -14.30 14.63
CA TRP A 203 -13.67 -14.87 15.39
C TRP A 203 -14.37 -16.01 14.65
N VAL A 204 -14.50 -15.91 13.35
CA VAL A 204 -15.23 -16.89 12.53
C VAL A 204 -14.56 -18.27 12.49
N PRO A 205 -13.24 -18.45 12.29
CA PRO A 205 -12.64 -19.78 12.23
C PRO A 205 -12.57 -20.48 13.60
N MET A 206 -12.51 -19.73 14.72
CA MET A 206 -12.44 -20.34 16.04
C MET A 206 -13.74 -21.05 16.46
N GLN A 207 -14.90 -20.61 15.94
CA GLN A 207 -16.18 -21.27 16.19
C GLN A 207 -16.39 -22.53 15.34
N TRP A 208 -15.74 -22.62 14.17
CA TRP A 208 -15.87 -23.78 13.28
C TRP A 208 -14.84 -24.89 13.56
N LEU A 209 -13.70 -24.56 14.17
CA LEU A 209 -12.65 -25.52 14.55
C LEU A 209 -12.92 -26.20 15.92
N GLY A 210 -13.92 -25.72 16.68
CA GLY A 210 -14.32 -26.27 17.97
C GLY A 210 -15.55 -27.20 17.94
N ARG A 211 -15.99 -27.60 16.74
CA ARG A 211 -17.00 -28.65 16.53
C ARG A 211 -16.38 -29.77 15.69
#